data_da492a1fa6fba387045773d09bc5816e
#
_entry.id   da492a1fa6fba387045773d09bc5816e
#
_cell.length_a   1.000
_cell.length_b   1.000
_cell.length_c   1.000
_cell.angle_alpha   90.00
_cell.angle_beta   90.00
_cell.angle_gamma   90.00
#
_symmetry.space_group_name_H-M   'P 1'
#
loop_
_entity.id
_entity.type
_entity.pdbx_description
1 polymer ?
#
loop_
_entity_poly.entity_id
_entity_poly.type
_entity_poly.pdbx_seq_one_letter_code
_entity_poly.pdbx_strand_id
1 'polypeptide(L)'
;MIKIKKFFFKSVGSTNLEIKKIKDKRQLDNSIALITEIQTKGKGRGTNSWLSSKGDLMCSLLINHKFNIKDFSKLNIIISVYIIRVLKKKFNNLAFKIKWPNDIY
;
A
#
# COMPACT_ATOMS: atom_id res chain seq x y z
N MET A 1 -4.18 16.27 11.38
CA MET A 1 -3.75 14.86 11.37
C MET A 1 -4.71 14.04 10.53
N ILE A 2 -4.21 13.23 9.60
CA ILE A 2 -5.04 12.35 8.76
C ILE A 2 -5.51 11.17 9.61
N LYS A 3 -6.84 11.01 9.73
CA LYS A 3 -7.43 9.84 10.37
C LYS A 3 -7.49 8.69 9.36
N ILE A 4 -6.91 7.56 9.70
CA ILE A 4 -6.89 6.37 8.85
C ILE A 4 -7.76 5.29 9.49
N LYS A 5 -8.78 4.86 8.77
CA LYS A 5 -9.60 3.70 9.17
C LYS A 5 -8.92 2.42 8.67
N LYS A 6 -8.68 1.48 9.57
CA LYS A 6 -7.97 0.23 9.27
C LYS A 6 -8.94 -0.93 9.12
N PHE A 7 -8.72 -1.74 8.11
CA PHE A 7 -9.46 -2.98 7.85
C PHE A 7 -8.46 -4.14 7.71
N PHE A 8 -8.74 -5.21 8.42
CA PHE A 8 -7.94 -6.43 8.39
C PHE A 8 -8.77 -7.58 7.85
N PHE A 9 -8.24 -8.28 6.86
CA PHE A 9 -8.89 -9.43 6.25
C PHE A 9 -7.94 -10.64 6.29
N LYS A 10 -8.52 -11.82 6.42
CA LYS A 10 -7.76 -13.06 6.30
C LYS A 10 -7.36 -13.30 4.84
N SER A 11 -8.27 -13.05 3.91
CA SER A 11 -8.05 -13.23 2.48
C SER A 11 -8.89 -12.26 1.67
N VAL A 12 -8.30 -11.70 0.61
CA VAL A 12 -9.00 -10.92 -0.42
C VAL A 12 -8.47 -11.28 -1.80
N GLY A 13 -9.22 -10.96 -2.85
CA GLY A 13 -8.74 -11.14 -4.21
C GLY A 13 -7.59 -10.19 -4.52
N SER A 14 -7.82 -8.90 -4.40
CA SER A 14 -6.83 -7.84 -4.57
C SER A 14 -7.10 -6.73 -3.56
N THR A 15 -6.09 -6.34 -2.80
CA THR A 15 -6.20 -5.26 -1.80
C THR A 15 -6.61 -3.94 -2.44
N ASN A 16 -6.10 -3.64 -3.64
CA ASN A 16 -6.45 -2.41 -4.38
C ASN A 16 -7.91 -2.38 -4.85
N LEU A 17 -8.44 -3.51 -5.29
CA LEU A 17 -9.84 -3.58 -5.71
C LEU A 17 -10.78 -3.57 -4.48
N GLU A 18 -10.40 -4.28 -3.44
CA GLU A 18 -11.24 -4.39 -2.24
C GLU A 18 -11.36 -3.06 -1.49
N ILE A 19 -10.26 -2.31 -1.37
CA ILE A 19 -10.28 -1.00 -0.68
C ILE A 19 -11.21 0.00 -1.38
N LYS A 20 -11.29 -0.04 -2.72
CA LYS A 20 -12.22 0.78 -3.50
C LYS A 20 -13.67 0.40 -3.22
N LYS A 21 -13.98 -0.90 -3.22
CA LYS A 21 -15.32 -1.39 -2.89
C LYS A 21 -15.77 -0.99 -1.49
N ILE A 22 -14.87 -1.07 -0.51
CA ILE A 22 -15.17 -0.66 0.87
C ILE A 22 -15.48 0.83 0.94
N LYS A 23 -14.70 1.66 0.26
CA LYS A 23 -14.94 3.10 0.18
C LYS A 23 -16.32 3.40 -0.39
N ASP A 24 -16.62 2.84 -1.54
CA ASP A 24 -17.86 3.10 -2.27
C ASP A 24 -19.09 2.60 -1.49
N LYS A 25 -19.04 1.37 -1.01
CA LYS A 25 -20.14 0.75 -0.27
C LYS A 25 -20.46 1.44 1.04
N ARG A 26 -19.42 1.97 1.73
CA ARG A 26 -19.57 2.60 3.05
C ARG A 26 -19.57 4.13 2.98
N GLN A 27 -19.45 4.72 1.79
CA GLN A 27 -19.37 6.18 1.58
C GLN A 27 -18.39 6.87 2.54
N LEU A 28 -17.19 6.28 2.69
CA LEU A 28 -16.21 6.75 3.66
C LEU A 28 -15.42 7.94 3.10
N ASP A 29 -15.43 9.04 3.86
CA ASP A 29 -14.62 10.22 3.57
C ASP A 29 -13.22 10.15 4.20
N ASN A 30 -13.00 9.21 5.09
CA ASN A 30 -11.70 9.02 5.74
C ASN A 30 -10.70 8.31 4.82
N SER A 31 -9.41 8.52 5.09
CA SER A 31 -8.37 7.66 4.54
C SER A 31 -8.51 6.24 5.10
N ILE A 32 -8.19 5.26 4.27
CA ILE A 32 -8.38 3.84 4.57
C ILE A 32 -7.07 3.09 4.39
N ALA A 33 -6.75 2.19 5.31
CA ALA A 33 -5.73 1.16 5.14
C ALA A 33 -6.41 -0.21 5.14
N LEU A 34 -6.13 -1.02 4.14
CA LEU A 34 -6.57 -2.41 4.06
C LEU A 34 -5.36 -3.32 4.08
N ILE A 35 -5.36 -4.28 4.99
CA ILE A 35 -4.28 -5.24 5.17
C ILE A 35 -4.88 -6.63 5.10
N THR A 36 -4.22 -7.56 4.44
CA THR A 36 -4.66 -8.96 4.36
C THR A 36 -3.49 -9.92 4.56
N GLU A 37 -3.78 -11.10 5.07
CA GLU A 37 -2.81 -12.19 5.18
C GLU A 37 -2.59 -12.93 3.86
N ILE A 38 -3.61 -12.98 3.01
CA ILE A 38 -3.59 -13.69 1.72
C ILE A 38 -4.22 -12.83 0.64
N GLN A 39 -3.54 -12.72 -0.51
CA GLN A 39 -4.06 -12.10 -1.71
C GLN A 39 -4.07 -13.13 -2.85
N THR A 40 -5.26 -13.46 -3.35
CA THR A 40 -5.46 -14.56 -4.31
C THR A 40 -5.42 -14.12 -5.77
N LYS A 41 -5.68 -12.84 -6.04
CA LYS A 41 -5.72 -12.25 -7.40
C LYS A 41 -4.99 -10.93 -7.43
N GLY A 42 -3.76 -10.92 -6.93
CA GLY A 42 -2.88 -9.73 -6.97
C GLY A 42 -2.62 -9.29 -8.41
N LYS A 43 -2.63 -7.99 -8.63
CA LYS A 43 -2.41 -7.39 -9.96
C LYS A 43 -1.15 -6.55 -9.97
N GLY A 44 -0.30 -6.79 -10.98
CA GLY A 44 0.80 -5.91 -11.35
C GLY A 44 0.39 -4.88 -12.40
N ARG A 45 1.35 -4.33 -13.11
CA ARG A 45 1.10 -3.41 -14.22
C ARG A 45 0.50 -4.14 -15.42
N GLY A 46 -0.46 -3.49 -16.10
CA GLY A 46 -1.12 -4.03 -17.28
C GLY A 46 -1.86 -5.32 -16.97
N THR A 47 -1.52 -6.40 -17.67
CA THR A 47 -2.13 -7.74 -17.51
C THR A 47 -1.38 -8.64 -16.54
N ASN A 48 -0.28 -8.17 -15.95
CA ASN A 48 0.56 -8.99 -15.06
C ASN A 48 -0.18 -9.33 -13.77
N SER A 49 -0.03 -10.57 -13.33
CA SER A 49 -0.44 -11.01 -12.00
C SER A 49 0.70 -10.81 -11.00
N TRP A 50 0.34 -10.55 -9.76
CA TRP A 50 1.26 -10.45 -8.65
C TRP A 50 1.05 -11.62 -7.70
N LEU A 51 2.08 -12.43 -7.50
CA LEU A 51 2.05 -13.55 -6.58
C LEU A 51 2.43 -13.06 -5.18
N SER A 52 1.66 -13.51 -4.21
CA SER A 52 1.90 -13.19 -2.80
C SER A 52 1.81 -14.47 -1.97
N SER A 53 2.62 -14.55 -0.93
CA SER A 53 2.64 -15.67 0.01
C SER A 53 2.26 -15.21 1.41
N LYS A 54 1.84 -16.14 2.25
CA LYS A 54 1.60 -15.84 3.66
C LYS A 54 2.89 -15.36 4.32
N GLY A 55 2.80 -14.22 5.01
CA GLY A 55 3.96 -13.56 5.61
C GLY A 55 4.41 -12.30 4.84
N ASP A 56 4.02 -12.18 3.57
CA ASP A 56 4.24 -10.94 2.81
C ASP A 56 3.34 -9.82 3.34
N LEU A 57 3.81 -8.58 3.24
CA LEU A 57 2.99 -7.41 3.56
C LEU A 57 2.11 -7.04 2.36
N MET A 58 0.86 -7.45 2.42
CA MET A 58 -0.15 -7.09 1.43
C MET A 58 -1.05 -6.01 2.00
N CYS A 59 -0.81 -4.78 1.57
CA CYS A 59 -1.50 -3.60 2.08
C CYS A 59 -1.81 -2.62 0.96
N SER A 60 -2.98 -2.01 1.01
CA SER A 60 -3.34 -0.86 0.20
C SER A 60 -3.75 0.31 1.09
N LEU A 61 -3.33 1.49 0.68
CA LEU A 61 -3.70 2.75 1.31
C LEU A 61 -4.52 3.58 0.32
N LEU A 62 -5.67 4.04 0.76
CA LEU A 62 -6.46 5.03 0.05
C LEU A 62 -6.47 6.31 0.89
N ILE A 63 -5.78 7.32 0.40
CA ILE A 63 -5.60 8.58 1.11
C ILE A 63 -6.59 9.59 0.56
N ASN A 64 -7.51 10.05 1.41
CA ASN A 64 -8.41 11.14 1.07
C ASN A 64 -7.70 12.47 1.34
N HIS A 65 -6.95 12.93 0.34
CA HIS A 65 -6.25 14.21 0.38
C HIS A 65 -6.15 14.79 -1.03
N LYS A 66 -6.23 16.10 -1.14
CA LYS A 66 -6.04 16.77 -2.43
C LYS A 66 -4.54 16.89 -2.71
N PHE A 67 -4.07 16.12 -3.69
CA PHE A 67 -2.70 16.21 -4.19
C PHE A 67 -2.67 17.02 -5.48
N ASN A 68 -1.60 17.78 -5.69
CA ASN A 68 -1.36 18.39 -6.98
C ASN A 68 -0.88 17.30 -7.96
N ILE A 69 -1.52 17.19 -9.12
CA ILE A 69 -1.18 16.20 -10.16
C ILE A 69 0.30 16.27 -10.57
N LYS A 70 0.90 17.47 -10.52
CA LYS A 70 2.32 17.66 -10.84
C LYS A 70 3.28 16.91 -9.88
N ASP A 71 2.83 16.62 -8.66
CA ASP A 71 3.65 15.93 -7.66
C ASP A 71 3.47 14.41 -7.67
N PHE A 72 2.56 13.92 -8.50
CA PHE A 72 2.22 12.49 -8.53
C PHE A 72 3.41 11.60 -8.95
N SER A 73 4.26 12.09 -9.85
CA SER A 73 5.46 11.37 -10.30
C SER A 73 6.50 11.18 -9.19
N LYS A 74 6.51 12.08 -8.21
CA LYS A 74 7.44 12.04 -7.07
C LYS A 74 6.92 11.18 -5.91
N LEU A 75 5.63 10.86 -5.92
CA LEU A 75 4.97 10.22 -4.79
C LEU A 75 5.58 8.84 -4.50
N ASN A 76 5.92 8.07 -5.52
CA ASN A 76 6.49 6.73 -5.36
C ASN A 76 7.81 6.77 -4.59
N ILE A 77 8.72 7.68 -4.94
CA ILE A 77 10.01 7.76 -4.26
C ILE A 77 9.86 8.29 -2.83
N ILE A 78 8.96 9.25 -2.62
CA ILE A 78 8.67 9.81 -1.30
C ILE A 78 8.13 8.72 -0.37
N ILE A 79 7.16 7.93 -0.83
CA ILE A 79 6.59 6.81 -0.07
C ILE A 79 7.66 5.78 0.25
N SER A 80 8.50 5.41 -0.72
CA SER A 80 9.59 4.45 -0.52
C SER A 80 10.59 4.92 0.55
N VAL A 81 10.95 6.20 0.54
CA VAL A 81 11.83 6.79 1.56
C VAL A 81 11.19 6.72 2.96
N TYR A 82 9.90 7.04 3.08
CA TYR A 82 9.21 6.94 4.37
C TYR A 82 9.09 5.51 4.88
N ILE A 83 8.81 4.55 4.00
CA ILE A 83 8.78 3.12 4.35
C ILE A 83 10.15 2.69 4.88
N ILE A 84 11.24 3.04 4.20
CA ILE A 84 12.60 2.72 4.66
C ILE A 84 12.89 3.35 6.04
N ARG A 85 12.48 4.59 6.28
CA ARG A 85 12.65 5.23 7.60
C ARG A 85 11.95 4.44 8.71
N VAL A 86 10.75 3.97 8.45
CA VAL A 86 9.99 3.14 9.41
C VAL A 86 10.67 1.80 9.63
N LEU A 87 11.09 1.13 8.54
CA LEU A 87 11.77 -0.16 8.61
C LEU A 87 13.11 -0.06 9.36
N LYS A 88 13.90 0.96 9.11
CA LYS A 88 15.18 1.19 9.82
C LYS A 88 15.00 1.41 11.32
N LYS A 89 13.91 2.04 11.74
CA LYS A 89 13.61 2.19 13.17
C LYS A 89 13.33 0.85 13.85
N LYS A 90 12.73 -0.09 13.13
CA LYS A 90 12.36 -1.40 13.66
C LYS A 90 13.49 -2.44 13.49
N PHE A 91 14.23 -2.34 12.41
CA PHE A 91 15.27 -3.27 11.99
C PHE A 91 16.57 -2.51 11.75
N ASN A 92 17.17 -2.00 12.82
CA ASN A 92 18.35 -1.12 12.77
C ASN A 92 19.63 -1.81 12.25
N ASN A 93 19.66 -3.14 12.28
CA ASN A 93 20.77 -3.97 11.79
C ASN A 93 20.66 -4.34 10.31
N LEU A 94 19.56 -3.96 9.63
CA LEU A 94 19.37 -4.24 8.22
C LEU A 94 19.64 -3.01 7.34
N ALA A 95 20.25 -3.25 6.19
CA ALA A 95 20.41 -2.24 5.15
C ALA A 95 19.26 -2.29 4.17
N PHE A 96 18.67 -1.14 3.86
CA PHE A 96 17.60 -1.01 2.88
C PHE A 96 18.04 -0.11 1.75
N LYS A 97 17.73 -0.49 0.52
CA LYS A 97 18.02 0.26 -0.70
C LYS A 97 16.75 0.43 -1.53
N ILE A 98 16.74 1.43 -2.39
CA ILE A 98 15.68 1.67 -3.35
C ILE A 98 16.22 1.42 -4.75
N LYS A 99 15.55 0.52 -5.47
CA LYS A 99 15.68 0.43 -6.92
C LYS A 99 14.58 1.29 -7.52
N TRP A 100 14.97 2.27 -8.30
CA TRP A 100 14.06 3.19 -8.95
C TRP A 100 12.94 2.47 -9.74
N PRO A 101 11.66 2.94 -9.64
CA PRO A 101 11.23 4.11 -8.85
C PRO A 101 10.70 3.78 -7.43
N ASN A 102 10.43 2.52 -7.11
CA ASN A 102 9.63 2.16 -5.92
C ASN A 102 9.91 0.77 -5.33
N ASP A 103 10.93 0.07 -5.80
CA ASP A 103 11.29 -1.24 -5.24
C ASP A 103 12.24 -1.06 -4.05
N ILE A 104 11.87 -1.63 -2.91
CA ILE A 104 12.69 -1.64 -1.68
C ILE A 104 13.25 -3.04 -1.48
N TYR A 105 14.54 -3.16 -1.19
CA TYR A 105 15.23 -4.42 -0.94
C TYR A 105 16.36 -4.25 0.08
#